data_5207b7c162713c71d00341a5e496dfdb
#
_entry.id   5207b7c162713c71d00341a5e496dfdb
#
_cell.length_a   1.000
_cell.length_b   1.000
_cell.length_c   1.000
_cell.angle_alpha   90.00
_cell.angle_beta   90.00
_cell.angle_gamma   90.00
#
_symmetry.space_group_name_H-M   'P 1'
#
loop_
_entity.id
_entity.type
_entity.pdbx_description
1 polymer ?
#
loop_
_entity_poly.entity_id
_entity_poly.type
_entity_poly.pdbx_seq_one_letter_code
_entity_poly.pdbx_strand_id
1 'polypeptide(L)'
;MLINLLPDFFAVHNSTDRVAAYLRYFETHRRYLEAYWHNYVLDPAGPHFQEVVRSAALASRVDLRTMLERIDVVSLARNTEEQCRTLLEADTDVDVLLMVGVGAANAGELVVDGKGVAFVCLEHFTSVTNPETQGLGLDPELIPLWLAHEIAHAIRYTSPTSRSELKQLIDDAGGYYSYWETGRRATLRELVINEGLATITSRAISPGHAAWEYYGYTRREYASVRELEPVVTRAVTNDLDRAGLGLRLRYLSGGMSDDARTVDRHVFPERSGYFVGTKMVEPAVTTRGLPWAIRASATEIISIASSAAASA
;
A
#
# COMPACT_ATOMS: atom_id res chain seq x y z
N MET A 1 8.96 -15.04 -0.78
CA MET A 1 9.00 -15.81 -2.08
C MET A 1 8.38 -14.96 -3.17
N LEU A 2 8.97 -14.94 -4.41
CA LEU A 2 8.38 -14.22 -5.54
C LEU A 2 7.35 -15.09 -6.27
N ILE A 3 6.13 -14.59 -6.39
CA ILE A 3 4.98 -15.19 -7.08
C ILE A 3 4.66 -14.32 -8.29
N ASN A 4 4.83 -14.87 -9.49
CA ASN A 4 4.60 -14.14 -10.73
C ASN A 4 3.36 -14.70 -11.43
N LEU A 5 2.25 -13.94 -11.42
CA LEU A 5 0.99 -14.30 -12.05
C LEU A 5 0.87 -13.84 -13.52
N LEU A 6 1.88 -13.12 -14.05
CA LEU A 6 1.81 -12.58 -15.41
C LEU A 6 1.67 -13.63 -16.49
N PRO A 7 2.40 -14.78 -16.47
CA PRO A 7 2.24 -15.79 -17.51
C PRO A 7 0.81 -16.31 -17.61
N ASP A 8 0.18 -16.59 -16.46
CA ASP A 8 -1.18 -17.12 -16.41
C ASP A 8 -2.21 -16.05 -16.78
N PHE A 9 -1.99 -14.79 -16.36
CA PHE A 9 -2.83 -13.68 -16.80
C PHE A 9 -2.77 -13.47 -18.32
N PHE A 10 -1.58 -13.52 -18.92
CA PHE A 10 -1.47 -13.39 -20.38
C PHE A 10 -2.01 -14.61 -21.14
N ALA A 11 -2.06 -15.78 -20.53
CA ALA A 11 -2.77 -16.93 -21.11
C ALA A 11 -4.28 -16.67 -21.23
N VAL A 12 -4.87 -15.89 -20.31
CA VAL A 12 -6.27 -15.42 -20.42
C VAL A 12 -6.46 -14.61 -21.71
N HIS A 13 -5.55 -13.68 -22.00
CA HIS A 13 -5.64 -12.81 -23.19
C HIS A 13 -5.44 -13.54 -24.51
N ASN A 14 -4.82 -14.71 -24.49
CA ASN A 14 -4.64 -15.57 -25.66
C ASN A 14 -5.80 -16.57 -25.85
N SER A 15 -6.77 -16.62 -24.91
CA SER A 15 -7.93 -17.50 -24.99
C SER A 15 -9.00 -16.93 -25.92
N THR A 16 -9.73 -17.82 -26.58
CA THR A 16 -10.93 -17.47 -27.40
C THR A 16 -12.09 -17.01 -26.51
N ASP A 17 -12.21 -17.54 -25.29
CA ASP A 17 -13.16 -17.10 -24.27
C ASP A 17 -12.37 -16.55 -23.07
N ARG A 18 -12.08 -15.25 -23.13
CA ARG A 18 -11.28 -14.56 -22.12
C ARG A 18 -11.97 -14.48 -20.78
N VAL A 19 -13.29 -14.35 -20.76
CA VAL A 19 -14.04 -14.26 -19.48
C VAL A 19 -13.99 -15.59 -18.73
N ALA A 20 -14.28 -16.69 -19.41
CA ALA A 20 -14.17 -18.01 -18.78
C ALA A 20 -12.72 -18.34 -18.41
N ALA A 21 -11.73 -17.90 -19.21
CA ALA A 21 -10.32 -18.06 -18.87
C ALA A 21 -9.91 -17.24 -17.63
N TYR A 22 -10.42 -16.03 -17.48
CA TYR A 22 -10.17 -15.21 -16.28
C TYR A 22 -10.75 -15.85 -15.03
N LEU A 23 -11.95 -16.41 -15.11
CA LEU A 23 -12.55 -17.12 -13.97
C LEU A 23 -11.70 -18.33 -13.54
N ARG A 24 -11.15 -19.08 -14.50
CA ARG A 24 -10.21 -20.18 -14.21
C ARG A 24 -8.90 -19.66 -13.58
N TYR A 25 -8.35 -18.56 -14.10
CA TYR A 25 -7.19 -17.89 -13.53
C TYR A 25 -7.46 -17.46 -12.07
N PHE A 26 -8.63 -16.85 -11.80
CA PHE A 26 -9.05 -16.48 -10.46
C PHE A 26 -9.10 -17.70 -9.54
N GLU A 27 -9.73 -18.79 -9.96
CA GLU A 27 -9.82 -20.04 -9.18
C GLU A 27 -8.44 -20.65 -8.90
N THR A 28 -7.55 -20.67 -9.90
CA THR A 28 -6.19 -21.21 -9.75
C THR A 28 -5.38 -20.44 -8.71
N HIS A 29 -5.57 -19.12 -8.67
CA HIS A 29 -4.84 -18.22 -7.76
C HIS A 29 -5.73 -17.66 -6.65
N ARG A 30 -6.86 -18.33 -6.35
CA ARG A 30 -7.90 -17.89 -5.42
C ARG A 30 -7.33 -17.38 -4.09
N ARG A 31 -6.33 -18.06 -3.55
CA ARG A 31 -5.71 -17.70 -2.26
C ARG A 31 -5.31 -16.23 -2.19
N TYR A 32 -4.71 -15.70 -3.24
CA TYR A 32 -4.24 -14.31 -3.28
C TYR A 32 -5.27 -13.38 -3.90
N LEU A 33 -5.92 -13.81 -4.98
CA LEU A 33 -6.86 -12.98 -5.71
C LEU A 33 -8.12 -12.71 -4.91
N GLU A 34 -8.64 -13.68 -4.16
CA GLU A 34 -9.81 -13.47 -3.30
C GLU A 34 -9.51 -12.44 -2.20
N ALA A 35 -8.32 -12.52 -1.56
CA ALA A 35 -7.89 -11.55 -0.57
C ALA A 35 -7.70 -10.15 -1.19
N TYR A 36 -7.09 -10.05 -2.37
CA TYR A 36 -6.96 -8.79 -3.12
C TYR A 36 -8.34 -8.18 -3.44
N TRP A 37 -9.25 -8.99 -4.00
CA TRP A 37 -10.58 -8.51 -4.36
C TRP A 37 -11.36 -8.03 -3.14
N HIS A 38 -11.36 -8.81 -2.07
CA HIS A 38 -12.07 -8.48 -0.83
C HIS A 38 -11.57 -7.18 -0.19
N ASN A 39 -10.27 -6.91 -0.25
CA ASN A 39 -9.67 -5.75 0.39
C ASN A 39 -9.70 -4.48 -0.49
N TYR A 40 -9.53 -4.62 -1.81
CA TYR A 40 -9.25 -3.48 -2.69
C TYR A 40 -10.30 -3.26 -3.77
N VAL A 41 -11.15 -4.24 -4.09
CA VAL A 41 -12.10 -4.15 -5.19
C VAL A 41 -13.53 -4.22 -4.68
N LEU A 42 -14.03 -5.42 -4.48
CA LEU A 42 -15.37 -5.71 -4.00
C LEU A 42 -15.45 -7.19 -3.59
N ASP A 43 -16.54 -7.56 -2.91
CA ASP A 43 -16.79 -8.95 -2.56
C ASP A 43 -16.98 -9.82 -3.83
N PRO A 44 -16.12 -10.84 -4.04
CA PRO A 44 -16.25 -11.75 -5.19
C PRO A 44 -17.57 -12.55 -5.22
N ALA A 45 -18.26 -12.68 -4.09
CA ALA A 45 -19.60 -13.26 -4.02
C ALA A 45 -20.71 -12.26 -4.40
N GLY A 46 -20.36 -10.97 -4.55
CA GLY A 46 -21.31 -9.90 -4.82
C GLY A 46 -21.76 -9.84 -6.29
N PRO A 47 -22.84 -9.07 -6.57
CA PRO A 47 -23.48 -9.03 -7.89
C PRO A 47 -22.59 -8.38 -8.98
N HIS A 48 -21.66 -7.53 -8.63
CA HIS A 48 -20.80 -6.79 -9.59
C HIS A 48 -19.53 -7.52 -9.98
N PHE A 49 -19.21 -8.66 -9.37
CA PHE A 49 -18.00 -9.42 -9.67
C PHE A 49 -17.86 -9.75 -11.16
N GLN A 50 -18.92 -10.28 -11.77
CA GLN A 50 -18.90 -10.66 -13.19
C GLN A 50 -18.69 -9.47 -14.14
N GLU A 51 -19.18 -8.30 -13.79
CA GLU A 51 -19.00 -7.08 -14.58
C GLU A 51 -17.54 -6.63 -14.58
N VAL A 52 -16.90 -6.60 -13.39
CA VAL A 52 -15.48 -6.23 -13.25
C VAL A 52 -14.59 -7.28 -13.92
N VAL A 53 -14.88 -8.57 -13.74
CA VAL A 53 -14.17 -9.66 -14.44
C VAL A 53 -14.24 -9.48 -15.96
N ARG A 54 -15.42 -9.19 -16.49
CA ARG A 54 -15.59 -8.96 -17.94
C ARG A 54 -14.76 -7.78 -18.42
N SER A 55 -14.80 -6.67 -17.70
CA SER A 55 -14.00 -5.48 -18.01
C SER A 55 -12.50 -5.81 -18.01
N ALA A 56 -12.00 -6.41 -16.93
CA ALA A 56 -10.58 -6.76 -16.79
C ALA A 56 -10.08 -7.75 -17.86
N ALA A 57 -10.91 -8.77 -18.20
CA ALA A 57 -10.56 -9.79 -19.19
C ALA A 57 -10.54 -9.26 -20.63
N LEU A 58 -11.37 -8.26 -20.94
CA LEU A 58 -11.51 -7.76 -22.31
C LEU A 58 -10.66 -6.52 -22.60
N ALA A 59 -10.24 -5.76 -21.58
CA ALA A 59 -9.44 -4.56 -21.75
C ALA A 59 -8.12 -4.82 -22.49
N SER A 60 -7.70 -3.85 -23.29
CA SER A 60 -6.42 -3.91 -23.98
C SER A 60 -5.26 -3.81 -22.99
N ARG A 61 -4.20 -4.60 -23.22
CA ARG A 61 -2.98 -4.63 -22.41
C ARG A 61 -1.71 -4.41 -23.25
N VAL A 62 -1.85 -3.67 -24.34
CA VAL A 62 -0.72 -3.37 -25.25
C VAL A 62 0.34 -2.54 -24.55
N ASP A 63 -0.07 -1.55 -23.78
CA ASP A 63 0.78 -0.71 -22.93
C ASP A 63 1.60 -1.53 -21.93
N LEU A 64 0.95 -2.42 -21.22
CA LEU A 64 1.59 -3.33 -20.26
C LEU A 64 2.59 -4.27 -20.96
N ARG A 65 2.23 -4.86 -22.11
CA ARG A 65 3.15 -5.71 -22.89
C ARG A 65 4.38 -4.94 -23.33
N THR A 66 4.19 -3.72 -23.84
CA THR A 66 5.28 -2.84 -24.27
C THR A 66 6.22 -2.48 -23.09
N MET A 67 5.68 -2.25 -21.91
CA MET A 67 6.49 -2.01 -20.70
C MET A 67 7.30 -3.27 -20.35
N LEU A 68 6.68 -4.45 -20.31
CA LEU A 68 7.34 -5.71 -19.95
C LEU A 68 8.42 -6.17 -20.96
N GLU A 69 8.38 -5.71 -22.21
CA GLU A 69 9.46 -5.93 -23.18
C GLU A 69 10.73 -5.16 -22.86
N ARG A 70 10.62 -4.09 -22.06
CA ARG A 70 11.72 -3.16 -21.72
C ARG A 70 12.22 -3.33 -20.30
N ILE A 71 11.35 -3.75 -19.39
CA ILE A 71 11.60 -3.77 -17.95
C ILE A 71 11.52 -5.20 -17.43
N ASP A 72 12.60 -5.67 -16.83
CA ASP A 72 12.62 -6.94 -16.08
C ASP A 72 12.04 -6.74 -14.68
N VAL A 73 10.70 -6.74 -14.60
CA VAL A 73 9.96 -6.56 -13.35
C VAL A 73 10.23 -7.65 -12.33
N VAL A 74 10.64 -8.85 -12.78
CA VAL A 74 10.96 -9.98 -11.92
C VAL A 74 12.26 -9.72 -11.16
N SER A 75 13.28 -9.26 -11.86
CA SER A 75 14.58 -8.89 -11.25
C SER A 75 14.42 -7.67 -10.35
N LEU A 76 13.63 -6.66 -10.76
CA LEU A 76 13.33 -5.50 -9.90
C LEU A 76 12.67 -5.94 -8.59
N ALA A 77 11.66 -6.79 -8.64
CA ALA A 77 10.95 -7.24 -7.46
C ALA A 77 11.82 -8.07 -6.52
N ARG A 78 12.66 -8.97 -7.05
CA ARG A 78 13.61 -9.76 -6.25
C ARG A 78 14.63 -8.88 -5.55
N ASN A 79 15.22 -7.95 -6.28
CA ASN A 79 16.22 -7.03 -5.72
C ASN A 79 15.60 -6.15 -4.62
N THR A 80 14.38 -5.67 -4.83
CA THR A 80 13.66 -4.86 -3.84
C THR A 80 13.36 -5.67 -2.58
N GLU A 81 12.86 -6.90 -2.73
CA GLU A 81 12.58 -7.80 -1.59
C GLU A 81 13.85 -8.08 -0.77
N GLU A 82 14.96 -8.41 -1.44
CA GLU A 82 16.22 -8.68 -0.78
C GLU A 82 16.78 -7.45 -0.03
N GLN A 83 16.71 -6.27 -0.65
CA GLN A 83 17.10 -5.02 -0.02
C GLN A 83 16.23 -4.68 1.20
N CYS A 84 14.90 -4.84 1.09
CA CYS A 84 13.99 -4.63 2.21
C CYS A 84 14.28 -5.61 3.35
N ARG A 85 14.49 -6.89 3.04
CA ARG A 85 14.80 -7.91 4.03
C ARG A 85 16.08 -7.59 4.79
N THR A 86 17.10 -7.10 4.10
CA THR A 86 18.38 -6.69 4.68
C THR A 86 18.23 -5.42 5.51
N LEU A 87 17.61 -4.36 4.94
CA LEU A 87 17.46 -3.06 5.59
C LEU A 87 16.61 -3.14 6.86
N LEU A 88 15.54 -3.94 6.84
CA LEU A 88 14.60 -4.07 7.95
C LEU A 88 14.98 -5.19 8.93
N GLU A 89 16.09 -5.91 8.68
CA GLU A 89 16.49 -7.09 9.45
C GLU A 89 15.32 -8.04 9.64
N ALA A 90 14.63 -8.38 8.53
CA ALA A 90 13.36 -9.08 8.55
C ALA A 90 13.48 -10.45 9.25
N ASP A 91 12.63 -10.68 10.25
CA ASP A 91 12.50 -11.91 11.04
C ASP A 91 11.26 -12.74 10.63
N THR A 92 10.65 -12.38 9.52
CA THR A 92 9.52 -13.05 8.89
C THR A 92 9.69 -13.08 7.38
N ASP A 93 9.13 -14.09 6.73
CA ASP A 93 9.11 -14.18 5.28
C ASP A 93 7.89 -13.45 4.72
N VAL A 94 8.11 -12.64 3.70
CA VAL A 94 7.06 -11.97 2.93
C VAL A 94 7.02 -12.55 1.52
N ASP A 95 5.83 -12.85 1.02
CA ASP A 95 5.64 -13.16 -0.39
C ASP A 95 5.50 -11.86 -1.19
N VAL A 96 6.16 -11.81 -2.35
CA VAL A 96 6.03 -10.71 -3.30
C VAL A 96 5.21 -11.20 -4.49
N LEU A 97 4.12 -10.52 -4.79
CA LEU A 97 3.17 -10.90 -5.82
C LEU A 97 3.19 -9.89 -6.96
N LEU A 98 3.65 -10.33 -8.13
CA LEU A 98 3.53 -9.57 -9.39
C LEU A 98 2.25 -10.00 -10.11
N MET A 99 1.34 -9.06 -10.30
CA MET A 99 0.04 -9.35 -10.89
C MET A 99 -0.44 -8.24 -11.82
N VAL A 100 -1.50 -8.52 -12.53
CA VAL A 100 -2.33 -7.53 -13.21
C VAL A 100 -3.64 -7.47 -12.42
N GLY A 101 -3.93 -6.31 -11.90
CA GLY A 101 -5.15 -6.06 -11.14
C GLY A 101 -6.33 -5.69 -12.05
N VAL A 102 -7.30 -5.04 -11.43
CA VAL A 102 -8.53 -4.56 -12.08
C VAL A 102 -8.68 -3.04 -11.98
N GLY A 103 -7.56 -2.32 -11.82
CA GLY A 103 -7.54 -0.87 -11.74
C GLY A 103 -7.86 -0.28 -10.36
N ALA A 104 -7.94 -1.10 -9.30
CA ALA A 104 -8.37 -0.64 -7.98
C ALA A 104 -7.22 -0.09 -7.11
N ALA A 105 -6.03 -0.69 -7.18
CA ALA A 105 -4.85 -0.27 -6.42
C ALA A 105 -3.59 -0.51 -7.26
N ASN A 106 -2.61 0.38 -7.16
CA ASN A 106 -1.32 0.23 -7.84
C ASN A 106 -0.40 -0.76 -7.13
N ALA A 107 -0.46 -0.81 -5.82
CA ALA A 107 0.21 -1.76 -4.95
C ALA A 107 -0.60 -1.91 -3.67
N GLY A 108 -0.26 -2.89 -2.84
CA GLY A 108 -0.88 -3.08 -1.55
C GLY A 108 -0.32 -4.28 -0.80
N GLU A 109 -0.80 -4.43 0.41
CA GLU A 109 -0.41 -5.49 1.32
C GLU A 109 -1.58 -6.42 1.64
N LEU A 110 -1.27 -7.67 1.87
CA LEU A 110 -2.22 -8.68 2.36
C LEU A 110 -1.56 -9.47 3.50
N VAL A 111 -2.37 -10.03 4.38
CA VAL A 111 -1.97 -11.15 5.21
C VAL A 111 -2.99 -12.27 4.97
N VAL A 112 -2.49 -13.41 4.54
CA VAL A 112 -3.28 -14.60 4.21
C VAL A 112 -2.69 -15.79 4.94
N ASP A 113 -3.47 -16.45 5.77
CA ASP A 113 -3.03 -17.58 6.60
C ASP A 113 -1.79 -17.23 7.46
N GLY A 114 -1.76 -16.02 8.03
CA GLY A 114 -0.66 -15.52 8.85
C GLY A 114 0.60 -15.11 8.09
N LYS A 115 0.61 -15.20 6.77
CA LYS A 115 1.75 -14.84 5.92
C LYS A 115 1.55 -13.49 5.25
N GLY A 116 2.54 -12.62 5.38
CA GLY A 116 2.56 -11.31 4.72
C GLY A 116 2.78 -11.44 3.21
N VAL A 117 2.02 -10.66 2.44
CA VAL A 117 2.12 -10.58 0.99
C VAL A 117 2.15 -9.12 0.58
N ALA A 118 3.16 -8.71 -0.16
CA ALA A 118 3.22 -7.41 -0.83
C ALA A 118 2.95 -7.59 -2.31
N PHE A 119 2.00 -6.87 -2.89
CA PHE A 119 1.68 -7.00 -4.31
C PHE A 119 1.85 -5.70 -5.09
N VAL A 120 2.09 -5.83 -6.39
CA VAL A 120 2.10 -4.72 -7.35
C VAL A 120 1.21 -5.07 -8.53
N CYS A 121 0.31 -4.14 -8.89
CA CYS A 121 -0.58 -4.22 -10.05
C CYS A 121 0.07 -3.47 -11.22
N LEU A 122 0.71 -4.22 -12.12
CA LEU A 122 1.62 -3.68 -13.12
C LEU A 122 0.95 -2.83 -14.21
N GLU A 123 -0.36 -2.92 -14.38
CA GLU A 123 -1.11 -2.06 -15.30
C GLU A 123 -1.05 -0.57 -14.95
N HIS A 124 -0.68 -0.24 -13.73
CA HIS A 124 -0.52 1.14 -13.29
C HIS A 124 0.84 1.75 -13.64
N PHE A 125 1.84 0.94 -14.03
CA PHE A 125 3.25 1.34 -14.19
C PHE A 125 3.70 1.33 -15.66
N THR A 126 2.84 1.70 -16.58
CA THR A 126 3.10 1.64 -18.02
C THR A 126 3.60 2.96 -18.62
N SER A 127 3.80 4.01 -17.83
CA SER A 127 4.08 5.40 -18.24
C SER A 127 2.96 6.02 -19.09
N VAL A 128 1.83 5.30 -19.28
CA VAL A 128 0.69 5.75 -20.08
C VAL A 128 -0.60 5.51 -19.30
N THR A 129 -1.39 6.56 -19.14
CA THR A 129 -2.74 6.43 -18.56
C THR A 129 -3.62 5.61 -19.50
N ASN A 130 -4.27 4.59 -18.97
CA ASN A 130 -5.16 3.74 -19.73
C ASN A 130 -6.57 3.70 -19.12
N PRO A 131 -7.56 4.41 -19.71
CA PRO A 131 -8.91 4.46 -19.17
C PRO A 131 -9.64 3.09 -19.17
N GLU A 132 -9.31 2.18 -20.09
CA GLU A 132 -9.94 0.84 -20.14
C GLU A 132 -9.54 -0.02 -18.94
N THR A 133 -8.34 0.18 -18.42
CA THR A 133 -7.77 -0.58 -17.30
C THR A 133 -7.73 0.22 -16.02
N GLN A 134 -8.15 1.48 -16.06
CA GLN A 134 -7.93 2.49 -15.02
C GLN A 134 -6.44 2.67 -14.65
N GLY A 135 -5.54 2.33 -15.57
CA GLY A 135 -4.10 2.45 -15.41
C GLY A 135 -3.67 3.89 -15.17
N LEU A 136 -2.92 4.14 -14.11
CA LEU A 136 -2.52 5.48 -13.67
C LEU A 136 -1.40 6.10 -14.53
N GLY A 137 -0.69 5.29 -15.32
CA GLY A 137 0.45 5.76 -16.13
C GLY A 137 1.66 6.16 -15.28
N LEU A 138 1.86 5.53 -14.14
CA LEU A 138 3.05 5.71 -13.32
C LEU A 138 4.29 5.24 -14.07
N ASP A 139 5.44 5.85 -13.75
CA ASP A 139 6.72 5.40 -14.29
C ASP A 139 7.08 4.01 -13.73
N PRO A 140 7.52 3.05 -14.56
CA PRO A 140 7.99 1.75 -14.09
C PRO A 140 9.14 1.82 -13.06
N GLU A 141 9.93 2.89 -13.08
CA GLU A 141 10.97 3.13 -12.07
C GLU A 141 10.42 3.28 -10.65
N LEU A 142 9.12 3.55 -10.51
CA LEU A 142 8.43 3.63 -9.21
C LEU A 142 8.03 2.24 -8.65
N ILE A 143 8.16 1.16 -9.41
CA ILE A 143 7.83 -0.20 -8.92
C ILE A 143 8.61 -0.55 -7.65
N PRO A 144 9.94 -0.36 -7.55
CA PRO A 144 10.68 -0.64 -6.32
C PRO A 144 10.23 0.22 -5.13
N LEU A 145 9.86 1.48 -5.37
CA LEU A 145 9.37 2.40 -4.34
C LEU A 145 8.09 1.87 -3.70
N TRP A 146 7.09 1.54 -4.53
CA TRP A 146 5.79 1.04 -4.05
C TRP A 146 5.91 -0.35 -3.45
N LEU A 147 6.69 -1.23 -4.07
CA LEU A 147 6.91 -2.57 -3.53
C LEU A 147 7.59 -2.54 -2.16
N ALA A 148 8.57 -1.66 -1.95
CA ALA A 148 9.23 -1.49 -0.65
C ALA A 148 8.26 -0.95 0.42
N HIS A 149 7.32 -0.07 0.03
CA HIS A 149 6.23 0.40 0.88
C HIS A 149 5.39 -0.77 1.41
N GLU A 150 4.93 -1.62 0.51
CA GLU A 150 4.06 -2.74 0.86
C GLU A 150 4.79 -3.87 1.62
N ILE A 151 6.08 -4.09 1.31
CA ILE A 151 6.91 -5.03 2.09
C ILE A 151 7.07 -4.56 3.54
N ALA A 152 7.22 -3.24 3.77
CA ALA A 152 7.31 -2.70 5.12
C ALA A 152 6.03 -2.98 5.93
N HIS A 153 4.86 -2.77 5.33
CA HIS A 153 3.58 -3.14 5.94
C HIS A 153 3.52 -4.64 6.25
N ALA A 154 3.82 -5.48 5.27
CA ALA A 154 3.76 -6.92 5.44
C ALA A 154 4.69 -7.44 6.55
N ILE A 155 5.91 -6.89 6.68
CA ILE A 155 6.84 -7.21 7.78
C ILE A 155 6.26 -6.74 9.12
N ARG A 156 5.75 -5.49 9.21
CA ARG A 156 5.16 -4.96 10.43
C ARG A 156 3.98 -5.80 10.92
N TYR A 157 3.18 -6.34 9.99
CA TYR A 157 1.99 -7.13 10.30
C TYR A 157 2.29 -8.57 10.69
N THR A 158 3.43 -9.13 10.27
CA THR A 158 3.70 -10.57 10.45
C THR A 158 4.98 -10.88 11.23
N SER A 159 5.83 -9.89 11.51
CA SER A 159 7.00 -10.09 12.37
C SER A 159 6.58 -10.60 13.76
N PRO A 160 7.13 -11.71 14.25
CA PRO A 160 6.82 -12.25 15.58
C PRO A 160 7.23 -11.28 16.71
N THR A 161 8.15 -10.36 16.43
CA THR A 161 8.64 -9.36 17.39
C THR A 161 7.95 -8.00 17.25
N SER A 162 7.01 -7.86 16.32
CA SER A 162 6.23 -6.62 16.14
C SER A 162 5.29 -6.39 17.34
N ARG A 163 5.30 -5.16 17.83
CA ARG A 163 4.43 -4.66 18.89
C ARG A 163 3.34 -3.73 18.36
N SER A 164 3.08 -3.80 17.06
CA SER A 164 2.07 -2.97 16.41
C SER A 164 0.66 -3.39 16.80
N GLU A 165 -0.25 -2.44 16.90
CA GLU A 165 -1.67 -2.70 17.09
C GLU A 165 -2.26 -3.47 15.89
N LEU A 166 -1.80 -3.15 14.67
CA LEU A 166 -2.23 -3.85 13.46
C LEU A 166 -1.91 -5.34 13.50
N LYS A 167 -0.68 -5.71 13.93
CA LYS A 167 -0.34 -7.13 14.11
C LYS A 167 -1.29 -7.82 15.08
N GLN A 168 -1.59 -7.20 16.23
CA GLN A 168 -2.50 -7.77 17.20
C GLN A 168 -3.90 -7.98 16.61
N LEU A 169 -4.42 -6.98 15.88
CA LEU A 169 -5.73 -7.08 15.22
C LEU A 169 -5.79 -8.18 14.17
N ILE A 170 -4.69 -8.40 13.43
CA ILE A 170 -4.55 -9.44 12.42
C ILE A 170 -4.47 -10.82 13.09
N ASP A 171 -3.70 -10.96 14.17
CA ASP A 171 -3.61 -12.20 14.94
C ASP A 171 -5.00 -12.58 15.51
N ASP A 172 -5.72 -11.62 16.08
CA ASP A 172 -7.08 -11.80 16.60
C ASP A 172 -8.08 -12.19 15.50
N ALA A 173 -7.80 -11.83 14.24
CA ALA A 173 -8.56 -12.22 13.07
C ALA A 173 -8.09 -13.55 12.44
N GLY A 174 -7.29 -14.34 13.16
CA GLY A 174 -6.80 -15.64 12.68
C GLY A 174 -5.74 -15.56 11.59
N GLY A 175 -4.97 -14.45 11.56
CA GLY A 175 -3.91 -14.25 10.56
C GLY A 175 -4.42 -13.77 9.20
N TYR A 176 -5.54 -13.07 9.18
CA TYR A 176 -6.11 -12.47 7.98
C TYR A 176 -6.20 -10.95 8.11
N TYR A 177 -5.62 -10.21 7.16
CA TYR A 177 -5.76 -8.77 7.06
C TYR A 177 -7.03 -8.40 6.29
N SER A 178 -7.90 -7.62 6.91
CA SER A 178 -9.05 -7.01 6.26
C SER A 178 -8.93 -5.49 6.31
N TYR A 179 -8.77 -4.85 5.17
CA TYR A 179 -8.69 -3.40 5.04
C TYR A 179 -9.84 -2.70 5.79
N TRP A 180 -11.06 -3.21 5.60
CA TRP A 180 -12.28 -2.60 6.15
C TRP A 180 -12.41 -2.82 7.66
N GLU A 181 -12.26 -4.05 8.13
CA GLU A 181 -12.40 -4.40 9.55
C GLU A 181 -11.22 -3.89 10.39
N THR A 182 -10.01 -4.09 9.90
CA THR A 182 -8.80 -3.59 10.57
C THR A 182 -8.81 -2.06 10.61
N GLY A 183 -9.15 -1.40 9.49
CA GLY A 183 -9.25 0.07 9.43
C GLY A 183 -10.35 0.66 10.31
N ARG A 184 -11.40 -0.11 10.64
CA ARG A 184 -12.44 0.31 11.58
C ARG A 184 -11.99 0.20 13.04
N ARG A 185 -11.15 -0.78 13.36
CA ARG A 185 -10.71 -1.12 14.72
C ARG A 185 -9.41 -0.44 15.13
N ALA A 186 -8.48 -0.29 14.21
CA ALA A 186 -7.18 0.32 14.47
C ALA A 186 -7.30 1.82 14.82
N THR A 187 -6.48 2.26 15.76
CA THR A 187 -6.38 3.68 16.07
C THR A 187 -5.74 4.46 14.92
N LEU A 188 -6.12 5.73 14.75
CA LEU A 188 -5.49 6.59 13.75
C LEU A 188 -3.97 6.70 14.00
N ARG A 189 -3.55 6.70 15.26
CA ARG A 189 -2.13 6.66 15.66
C ARG A 189 -1.40 5.52 14.96
N GLU A 190 -1.91 4.30 15.08
CA GLU A 190 -1.29 3.14 14.46
C GLU A 190 -1.25 3.27 12.95
N LEU A 191 -2.36 3.69 12.33
CA LEU A 191 -2.46 3.81 10.88
C LEU A 191 -1.49 4.85 10.31
N VAL A 192 -1.37 6.06 10.89
CA VAL A 192 -0.45 7.09 10.38
C VAL A 192 1.03 6.73 10.59
N ILE A 193 1.37 6.07 11.71
CA ILE A 193 2.72 5.57 11.95
C ILE A 193 3.08 4.47 10.96
N ASN A 194 2.15 3.57 10.66
CA ASN A 194 2.32 2.51 9.67
C ASN A 194 2.69 3.08 8.30
N GLU A 195 1.94 4.06 7.79
CA GLU A 195 2.20 4.73 6.52
C GLU A 195 3.52 5.52 6.52
N GLY A 196 3.83 6.17 7.64
CA GLY A 196 5.10 6.89 7.79
C GLY A 196 6.31 5.99 7.71
N LEU A 197 6.28 4.82 8.35
CA LEU A 197 7.35 3.83 8.32
C LEU A 197 7.54 3.25 6.92
N ALA A 198 6.45 2.92 6.23
CA ALA A 198 6.47 2.44 4.86
C ALA A 198 7.05 3.48 3.90
N THR A 199 6.68 4.75 4.05
CA THR A 199 7.23 5.86 3.26
C THR A 199 8.74 6.03 3.49
N ILE A 200 9.23 5.94 4.73
CA ILE A 200 10.68 6.00 5.00
C ILE A 200 11.41 4.79 4.43
N THR A 201 10.81 3.61 4.51
CA THR A 201 11.37 2.41 3.87
C THR A 201 11.52 2.59 2.36
N SER A 202 10.49 3.11 1.69
CA SER A 202 10.55 3.42 0.26
C SER A 202 11.68 4.37 -0.09
N ARG A 203 11.87 5.44 0.69
CA ARG A 203 12.96 6.41 0.49
C ARG A 203 14.34 5.77 0.64
N ALA A 204 14.48 4.83 1.55
CA ALA A 204 15.76 4.16 1.80
C ALA A 204 16.09 3.13 0.71
N ILE A 205 15.10 2.41 0.19
CA ILE A 205 15.26 1.37 -0.82
C ILE A 205 15.35 1.95 -2.24
N SER A 206 14.52 2.94 -2.55
CA SER A 206 14.43 3.57 -3.88
C SER A 206 14.66 5.08 -3.76
N PRO A 207 15.90 5.53 -3.52
CA PRO A 207 16.22 6.95 -3.38
C PRO A 207 16.23 7.67 -4.72
N GLY A 208 16.17 9.00 -4.70
CA GLY A 208 16.35 9.83 -5.89
C GLY A 208 15.06 10.24 -6.61
N HIS A 209 13.92 9.74 -6.18
CA HIS A 209 12.63 10.19 -6.68
C HIS A 209 12.24 11.56 -6.11
N ALA A 210 11.31 12.22 -6.76
CA ALA A 210 10.78 13.47 -6.26
C ALA A 210 10.02 13.28 -4.95
N ALA A 211 10.10 14.26 -4.06
CA ALA A 211 9.55 14.12 -2.70
C ALA A 211 8.05 13.77 -2.67
N TRP A 212 7.28 14.18 -3.66
CA TRP A 212 5.85 13.90 -3.77
C TRP A 212 5.54 12.45 -4.20
N GLU A 213 6.45 11.80 -4.93
CA GLU A 213 6.26 10.43 -5.44
C GLU A 213 6.20 9.40 -4.31
N TYR A 214 6.95 9.62 -3.21
CA TYR A 214 6.90 8.76 -2.02
C TYR A 214 5.57 8.77 -1.28
N TYR A 215 4.70 9.73 -1.56
CA TYR A 215 3.36 9.85 -0.99
C TYR A 215 2.25 9.51 -2.00
N GLY A 216 2.62 9.24 -3.26
CA GLY A 216 1.67 9.11 -4.35
C GLY A 216 0.94 10.41 -4.67
N TYR A 217 1.60 11.55 -4.46
CA TYR A 217 1.05 12.86 -4.75
C TYR A 217 1.48 13.35 -6.13
N THR A 218 0.68 14.25 -6.69
CA THR A 218 1.15 15.20 -7.68
C THR A 218 1.98 16.30 -7.00
N ARG A 219 2.78 17.03 -7.78
CA ARG A 219 3.52 18.21 -7.28
C ARG A 219 2.59 19.23 -6.62
N ARG A 220 1.36 19.38 -7.12
CA ARG A 220 0.37 20.33 -6.59
C ARG A 220 -0.15 19.88 -5.22
N GLU A 221 -0.49 18.61 -5.08
CA GLU A 221 -0.96 18.05 -3.80
C GLU A 221 0.14 18.13 -2.73
N TYR A 222 1.38 17.85 -3.11
CA TYR A 222 2.51 18.00 -2.20
C TYR A 222 2.71 19.45 -1.74
N ALA A 223 2.58 20.42 -2.64
CA ALA A 223 2.63 21.83 -2.25
C ALA A 223 1.49 22.19 -1.29
N SER A 224 0.27 21.71 -1.56
CA SER A 224 -0.91 21.93 -0.72
C SER A 224 -0.77 21.31 0.66
N VAL A 225 -0.30 20.05 0.79
CA VAL A 225 -0.13 19.42 2.09
C VAL A 225 0.94 20.14 2.93
N ARG A 226 1.99 20.65 2.30
CA ARG A 226 3.02 21.44 2.97
C ARG A 226 2.50 22.79 3.46
N GLU A 227 1.68 23.46 2.68
CA GLU A 227 1.02 24.71 3.07
C GLU A 227 0.07 24.50 4.26
N LEU A 228 -0.69 23.41 4.23
CA LEU A 228 -1.65 23.06 5.27
C LEU A 228 -1.03 22.28 6.44
N GLU A 229 0.28 22.02 6.44
CA GLU A 229 0.95 21.19 7.44
C GLU A 229 0.55 21.48 8.88
N PRO A 230 0.54 22.73 9.38
CA PRO A 230 0.18 22.99 10.77
C PRO A 230 -1.27 22.61 11.09
N VAL A 231 -2.17 22.76 10.13
CA VAL A 231 -3.60 22.45 10.28
C VAL A 231 -3.83 20.94 10.24
N VAL A 232 -3.23 20.26 9.26
CA VAL A 232 -3.32 18.81 9.09
C VAL A 232 -2.70 18.09 10.30
N THR A 233 -1.50 18.52 10.72
CA THR A 233 -0.82 17.93 11.88
C THR A 233 -1.67 18.06 13.14
N ARG A 234 -2.24 19.23 13.41
CA ARG A 234 -3.15 19.43 14.54
C ARG A 234 -4.36 18.53 14.49
N ALA A 235 -5.02 18.44 13.32
CA ALA A 235 -6.20 17.60 13.14
C ALA A 235 -5.90 16.11 13.38
N VAL A 236 -4.81 15.61 12.77
CA VAL A 236 -4.35 14.23 12.97
C VAL A 236 -4.01 13.99 14.44
N THR A 237 -3.27 14.92 15.09
CA THR A 237 -2.89 14.79 16.51
C THR A 237 -4.10 14.72 17.43
N ASN A 238 -5.14 15.50 17.18
CA ASN A 238 -6.38 15.47 17.97
C ASN A 238 -7.16 14.16 17.82
N ASP A 239 -6.98 13.46 16.70
CA ASP A 239 -7.70 12.23 16.40
C ASP A 239 -6.88 10.94 16.64
N LEU A 240 -5.61 11.04 17.06
CA LEU A 240 -4.67 9.90 17.16
C LEU A 240 -5.22 8.71 17.95
N ASP A 241 -5.91 8.96 19.06
CA ASP A 241 -6.42 7.91 19.95
C ASP A 241 -7.79 7.38 19.56
N ARG A 242 -8.33 7.89 18.46
CA ARG A 242 -9.63 7.47 17.94
C ARG A 242 -9.45 6.38 16.90
N ALA A 243 -10.41 5.46 16.86
CA ALA A 243 -10.54 4.46 15.80
C ALA A 243 -11.78 4.74 14.95
N GLY A 244 -11.83 4.18 13.78
CA GLY A 244 -13.00 4.25 12.90
C GLY A 244 -12.64 4.41 11.43
N LEU A 245 -13.40 3.72 10.59
CA LEU A 245 -13.17 3.71 9.15
C LEU A 245 -13.20 5.13 8.54
N GLY A 246 -14.07 6.00 9.04
CA GLY A 246 -14.16 7.39 8.57
C GLY A 246 -12.86 8.18 8.76
N LEU A 247 -12.08 7.92 9.82
CA LEU A 247 -10.78 8.56 10.04
C LEU A 247 -9.74 8.03 9.05
N ARG A 248 -9.71 6.70 8.84
CA ARG A 248 -8.83 6.09 7.82
C ARG A 248 -9.11 6.66 6.44
N LEU A 249 -10.39 6.70 6.03
CA LEU A 249 -10.78 7.23 4.74
C LEU A 249 -10.41 8.72 4.58
N ARG A 250 -10.60 9.52 5.63
CA ARG A 250 -10.28 10.96 5.63
C ARG A 250 -8.80 11.26 5.44
N TYR A 251 -7.94 10.55 6.17
CA TYR A 251 -6.53 10.89 6.27
C TYR A 251 -5.60 10.04 5.41
N LEU A 252 -6.03 8.82 5.03
CA LEU A 252 -5.12 7.83 4.45
C LEU A 252 -5.58 7.28 3.10
N SER A 253 -6.79 7.60 2.64
CA SER A 253 -7.31 7.08 1.37
C SER A 253 -7.25 8.12 0.26
N GLY A 254 -7.15 7.65 -0.98
CA GLY A 254 -7.39 8.41 -2.18
C GLY A 254 -8.85 8.29 -2.66
N GLY A 255 -9.25 9.14 -3.61
CA GLY A 255 -10.56 9.08 -4.26
C GLY A 255 -11.75 9.50 -3.36
N MET A 256 -11.49 10.08 -2.18
CA MET A 256 -12.53 10.54 -1.27
C MET A 256 -13.03 11.92 -1.67
N SER A 257 -14.35 12.13 -1.52
CA SER A 257 -14.97 13.45 -1.76
C SER A 257 -14.38 14.54 -0.86
N ASP A 258 -14.47 15.80 -1.29
CA ASP A 258 -14.00 16.94 -0.52
C ASP A 258 -14.69 17.04 0.84
N ASP A 259 -15.99 16.73 0.92
CA ASP A 259 -16.73 16.73 2.18
C ASP A 259 -16.16 15.74 3.20
N ALA A 260 -15.76 14.54 2.75
CA ALA A 260 -15.15 13.53 3.62
C ALA A 260 -13.78 13.95 4.16
N ARG A 261 -13.07 14.84 3.44
CA ARG A 261 -11.74 15.35 3.77
C ARG A 261 -11.75 16.74 4.40
N THR A 262 -12.91 17.36 4.56
CA THR A 262 -13.01 18.71 5.14
C THR A 262 -12.90 18.66 6.65
N VAL A 263 -11.94 19.39 7.21
CA VAL A 263 -11.74 19.61 8.65
C VAL A 263 -11.47 21.09 8.89
N ASP A 264 -12.17 21.71 9.83
CA ASP A 264 -12.00 23.11 10.21
C ASP A 264 -12.04 24.07 8.99
N ARG A 265 -12.95 23.81 8.05
CA ARG A 265 -13.12 24.58 6.78
C ARG A 265 -11.99 24.43 5.77
N HIS A 266 -11.06 23.49 5.97
CA HIS A 266 -10.02 23.17 5.02
C HIS A 266 -10.29 21.80 4.39
N VAL A 267 -10.18 21.71 3.07
CA VAL A 267 -10.18 20.42 2.36
C VAL A 267 -8.74 19.89 2.38
N PHE A 268 -8.52 18.80 3.11
CA PHE A 268 -7.19 18.20 3.19
C PHE A 268 -6.85 17.49 1.88
N PRO A 269 -5.59 17.56 1.43
CA PRO A 269 -5.12 16.69 0.36
C PRO A 269 -5.36 15.22 0.71
N GLU A 270 -5.61 14.41 -0.30
CA GLU A 270 -5.72 12.96 -0.14
C GLU A 270 -4.46 12.41 0.52
N ARG A 271 -4.57 11.36 1.30
CA ARG A 271 -3.45 10.70 1.99
C ARG A 271 -2.60 11.66 2.84
N SER A 272 -3.17 12.76 3.35
CA SER A 272 -2.45 13.73 4.18
C SER A 272 -1.81 13.12 5.42
N GLY A 273 -2.35 12.02 5.93
CA GLY A 273 -1.78 11.24 7.03
C GLY A 273 -0.43 10.58 6.71
N TYR A 274 -0.14 10.27 5.45
CA TYR A 274 1.19 9.78 5.01
C TYR A 274 2.29 10.80 5.32
N PHE A 275 2.04 12.05 4.97
CA PHE A 275 2.97 13.15 5.19
C PHE A 275 3.20 13.40 6.69
N VAL A 276 2.13 13.46 7.49
CA VAL A 276 2.21 13.65 8.93
C VAL A 276 2.89 12.45 9.61
N GLY A 277 2.49 11.24 9.24
CA GLY A 277 3.07 10.00 9.75
C GLY A 277 4.57 9.91 9.51
N THR A 278 5.04 10.27 8.30
CA THR A 278 6.47 10.32 8.00
C THR A 278 7.22 11.23 8.96
N LYS A 279 6.71 12.42 9.21
CA LYS A 279 7.33 13.36 10.18
C LYS A 279 7.30 12.85 11.62
N MET A 280 6.25 12.13 12.00
CA MET A 280 6.15 11.55 13.33
C MET A 280 7.15 10.41 13.55
N VAL A 281 7.49 9.63 12.52
CA VAL A 281 8.40 8.48 12.65
C VAL A 281 9.88 8.86 12.48
N GLU A 282 10.20 9.92 11.73
CA GLU A 282 11.58 10.36 11.46
C GLU A 282 12.47 10.46 12.72
N PRO A 283 12.05 11.06 13.86
CA PRO A 283 12.88 11.12 15.06
C PRO A 283 13.20 9.74 15.65
N ALA A 284 12.24 8.84 15.66
CA ALA A 284 12.42 7.48 16.17
C ALA A 284 13.36 6.65 15.26
N VAL A 285 13.19 6.76 13.94
CA VAL A 285 14.08 6.11 12.98
C VAL A 285 15.52 6.64 13.10
N THR A 286 15.69 7.97 13.26
CA THR A 286 17.01 8.58 13.43
C THR A 286 17.69 8.11 14.73
N THR A 287 16.91 7.94 15.81
CA THR A 287 17.46 7.61 17.14
C THR A 287 17.70 6.11 17.32
N ARG A 288 16.83 5.25 16.78
CA ARG A 288 16.79 3.81 17.07
C ARG A 288 17.00 2.92 15.85
N GLY A 289 17.01 3.50 14.66
CA GLY A 289 17.08 2.78 13.38
C GLY A 289 15.74 2.26 12.90
N LEU A 290 15.67 2.04 11.61
CA LEU A 290 14.45 1.55 10.92
C LEU A 290 14.08 0.10 11.32
N PRO A 291 15.04 -0.85 11.53
CA PRO A 291 14.71 -2.21 12.00
C PRO A 291 13.99 -2.24 13.36
N TRP A 292 14.34 -1.34 14.26
CA TRP A 292 13.64 -1.20 15.53
C TRP A 292 12.27 -0.57 15.32
N ALA A 293 12.21 0.52 14.55
CA ALA A 293 10.99 1.31 14.37
C ALA A 293 9.86 0.50 13.69
N ILE A 294 10.19 -0.34 12.72
CA ILE A 294 9.19 -1.17 12.02
C ILE A 294 8.48 -2.16 12.96
N ARG A 295 9.11 -2.53 14.08
CA ARG A 295 8.57 -3.45 15.10
C ARG A 295 8.01 -2.76 16.33
N ALA A 296 8.32 -1.49 16.53
CA ALA A 296 7.87 -0.73 17.68
C ALA A 296 6.36 -0.44 17.62
N SER A 297 5.73 -0.30 18.78
CA SER A 297 4.36 0.21 18.84
C SER A 297 4.32 1.68 18.44
N ALA A 298 3.19 2.13 17.93
CA ALA A 298 3.00 3.54 17.58
C ALA A 298 3.21 4.46 18.79
N THR A 299 2.86 4.02 19.99
CA THR A 299 3.07 4.77 21.24
C THR A 299 4.55 4.98 21.56
N GLU A 300 5.39 3.93 21.39
CA GLU A 300 6.85 4.05 21.59
C GLU A 300 7.47 5.05 20.62
N ILE A 301 7.05 4.99 19.35
CA ILE A 301 7.54 5.89 18.28
C ILE A 301 7.18 7.34 18.59
N ILE A 302 5.92 7.63 18.92
CA ILE A 302 5.45 8.97 19.22
C ILE A 302 6.10 9.53 20.51
N SER A 303 6.35 8.69 21.52
CA SER A 303 7.04 9.10 22.73
C SER A 303 8.44 9.63 22.44
N ILE A 304 9.20 8.98 21.55
CA ILE A 304 10.53 9.46 21.13
C ILE A 304 10.41 10.79 20.37
N ALA A 305 9.45 10.92 19.47
CA ALA A 305 9.23 12.16 18.72
C ALA A 305 8.90 13.34 19.64
N SER A 306 8.06 13.12 20.66
CA SER A 306 7.68 14.14 21.63
C SER A 306 8.87 14.58 22.51
N SER A 307 9.72 13.63 22.91
CA SER A 307 10.93 13.91 23.69
C SER A 307 11.96 14.71 22.87
N ALA A 308 12.13 14.41 21.61
CA ALA A 308 13.02 15.15 20.70
C ALA A 308 12.55 16.59 20.49
N ALA A 309 11.23 16.81 20.32
CA ALA A 309 10.65 18.14 20.16
C ALA A 309 10.77 19.01 21.43
N ALA A 310 10.76 18.41 22.63
CA ALA A 310 10.94 19.13 23.91
C ALA A 310 12.41 19.55 24.18
N SER A 311 13.36 18.94 23.44
CA SER A 311 14.81 19.19 23.60
C SER A 311 15.39 20.13 22.54
N ALA A 312 14.62 20.51 21.51
CA ALA A 312 14.98 21.42 20.43
C ALA A 312 14.44 22.82 20.67
#